data_1aec9afc644cd329fb8873423330afa2
#
_entry.id   1aec9afc644cd329fb8873423330afa2
#
_cell.length_a   1.000
_cell.length_b   1.000
_cell.length_c   1.000
_cell.angle_alpha   90.00
_cell.angle_beta   90.00
_cell.angle_gamma   90.00
#
_symmetry.space_group_name_H-M   'P 1'
#
loop_
_entity.id
_entity.type
_entity.pdbx_description
1 polymer ?
#
loop_
_entity_poly.entity_id
_entity_poly.type
_entity_poly.pdbx_seq_one_letter_code
_entity_poly.pdbx_strand_id
1 'polypeptide(L)'
;MKPRMLYIDNLRIVLISMVVLLHLAITYGATGDWWYNEKVPESTLSGVILTLYTSIAQAFTLAFFFMISSYFCPPAYDRKGPGAFAKDKLKRLGIPFLFYFAVLNPILVMMVHVFDGKPAIPPGVSPLAFWVDSLGPGLMWFVEALLIFSFGYLLWRLATSRRSLASPPPSASLAERGTPGDGALALFALGVGLITFVVRLVFPVGYWLEPFHFQLAQFPQYIAYFVIGLLAYRRGWFTGIRVSQSQLWVWVVVALIVSYPVVVVVSGAPETGVEPFLGGLTWQSLLYSVWEEFLCIGIVVALGVWFRERFNHQGRLTANMGADSYAVYIFHPLVIVPLAFVLGGITMLGLLKWLWVAPLALALCFLLAHGVRKLPVAREVL
;
A
#
# COMPACT_ATOMS: atom_id res chain seq x y z
N MET A 1 18.84 19.56 -15.07
CA MET A 1 17.94 18.46 -14.65
C MET A 1 18.01 18.33 -13.12
N LYS A 2 16.87 18.26 -12.39
CA LYS A 2 16.92 17.96 -10.95
C LYS A 2 17.53 16.57 -10.78
N PRO A 3 18.44 16.35 -9.79
CA PRO A 3 19.03 15.04 -9.54
C PRO A 3 17.92 14.03 -9.22
N ARG A 4 18.09 12.79 -9.65
CA ARG A 4 17.16 11.69 -9.35
C ARG A 4 17.16 11.43 -7.84
N MET A 5 15.99 11.38 -7.25
CA MET A 5 15.82 11.10 -5.82
C MET A 5 15.88 9.59 -5.57
N LEU A 6 17.12 9.04 -5.52
CA LEU A 6 17.35 7.61 -5.39
C LEU A 6 16.77 7.03 -4.10
N TYR A 7 16.71 7.83 -3.04
CA TYR A 7 16.10 7.43 -1.78
C TYR A 7 14.60 7.06 -1.91
N ILE A 8 13.87 7.66 -2.85
CA ILE A 8 12.47 7.29 -3.11
C ILE A 8 12.39 5.90 -3.75
N ASP A 9 13.31 5.58 -4.67
CA ASP A 9 13.36 4.25 -5.27
C ASP A 9 13.73 3.19 -4.20
N ASN A 10 14.66 3.51 -3.28
CA ASN A 10 15.01 2.63 -2.16
C ASN A 10 13.85 2.47 -1.17
N LEU A 11 13.10 3.55 -0.90
CA LEU A 11 11.92 3.51 -0.05
C LEU A 11 10.83 2.60 -0.65
N ARG A 12 10.64 2.62 -1.97
CA ARG A 12 9.70 1.71 -2.66
C ARG A 12 10.06 0.24 -2.46
N ILE A 13 11.35 -0.11 -2.43
CA ILE A 13 11.79 -1.49 -2.14
C ILE A 13 11.30 -1.91 -0.75
N VAL A 14 11.48 -1.06 0.26
CA VAL A 14 11.04 -1.37 1.63
C VAL A 14 9.53 -1.46 1.72
N LEU A 15 8.81 -0.50 1.14
CA LEU A 15 7.35 -0.50 1.16
C LEU A 15 6.76 -1.74 0.49
N ILE A 16 7.28 -2.15 -0.68
CA ILE A 16 6.78 -3.36 -1.34
C ILE A 16 7.16 -4.62 -0.59
N SER A 17 8.34 -4.67 0.02
CA SER A 17 8.72 -5.77 0.89
C SER A 17 7.77 -5.89 2.08
N MET A 18 7.34 -4.78 2.67
CA MET A 18 6.34 -4.78 3.75
C MET A 18 4.98 -5.29 3.28
N VAL A 19 4.55 -4.99 2.05
CA VAL A 19 3.31 -5.54 1.47
C VAL A 19 3.42 -7.07 1.32
N VAL A 20 4.53 -7.57 0.79
CA VAL A 20 4.78 -9.02 0.68
C VAL A 20 4.74 -9.70 2.05
N LEU A 21 5.42 -9.12 3.03
CA LEU A 21 5.48 -9.63 4.41
C LEU A 21 4.14 -9.53 5.14
N LEU A 22 3.31 -8.52 4.83
CA LEU A 22 1.95 -8.37 5.35
C LEU A 22 1.08 -9.55 4.91
N HIS A 23 1.06 -9.86 3.62
CA HIS A 23 0.27 -10.96 3.11
C HIS A 23 0.80 -12.32 3.60
N LEU A 24 2.11 -12.45 3.75
CA LEU A 24 2.71 -13.63 4.38
C LEU A 24 2.33 -13.75 5.86
N ALA A 25 2.19 -12.63 6.60
CA ALA A 25 1.74 -12.65 7.99
C ALA A 25 0.27 -13.10 8.10
N ILE A 26 -0.59 -12.64 7.21
CA ILE A 26 -1.99 -13.10 7.13
C ILE A 26 -2.04 -14.60 6.81
N THR A 27 -1.22 -15.06 5.86
CA THR A 27 -1.11 -16.49 5.54
C THR A 27 -0.80 -17.35 6.79
N TYR A 28 -0.01 -16.83 7.73
CA TYR A 28 0.43 -17.59 8.92
C TYR A 28 -0.25 -17.16 10.24
N GLY A 29 -1.44 -16.55 10.16
CA GLY A 29 -2.31 -16.39 11.33
C GLY A 29 -2.51 -14.96 11.83
N ALA A 30 -2.06 -13.92 11.11
CA ALA A 30 -2.51 -12.56 11.37
C ALA A 30 -3.97 -12.40 10.93
N THR A 31 -4.69 -11.47 11.58
CA THR A 31 -6.02 -11.06 11.13
C THR A 31 -5.92 -10.33 9.79
N GLY A 32 -6.75 -10.72 8.83
CA GLY A 32 -6.82 -10.12 7.51
C GLY A 32 -7.45 -11.05 6.47
N ASP A 33 -7.72 -10.50 5.28
CA ASP A 33 -8.24 -11.26 4.14
C ASP A 33 -7.11 -11.50 3.13
N TRP A 34 -6.99 -12.78 2.71
CA TRP A 34 -5.96 -13.23 1.78
C TRP A 34 -6.41 -14.49 1.04
N TRP A 35 -5.80 -14.77 -0.09
CA TRP A 35 -6.08 -15.93 -0.96
C TRP A 35 -5.97 -17.29 -0.28
N TYR A 36 -5.01 -17.44 0.62
CA TYR A 36 -4.72 -18.71 1.28
C TYR A 36 -4.23 -18.48 2.70
N ASN A 37 -4.96 -19.02 3.66
CA ASN A 37 -4.61 -19.00 5.07
C ASN A 37 -4.25 -20.41 5.52
N GLU A 38 -3.00 -20.60 5.94
CA GLU A 38 -2.54 -21.88 6.43
C GLU A 38 -3.04 -22.14 7.85
N LYS A 39 -3.45 -23.38 8.11
CA LYS A 39 -3.77 -23.85 9.46
C LYS A 39 -2.48 -24.04 10.25
N VAL A 40 -2.06 -23.03 10.99
CA VAL A 40 -0.91 -23.10 11.90
C VAL A 40 -1.37 -23.45 13.33
N PRO A 41 -0.48 -24.03 14.18
CA PRO A 41 -0.78 -24.24 15.59
C PRO A 41 -1.21 -22.95 16.27
N GLU A 42 -2.29 -23.02 17.05
CA GLU A 42 -2.82 -21.86 17.77
C GLU A 42 -1.79 -21.31 18.76
N SER A 43 -1.60 -20.01 18.72
CA SER A 43 -0.74 -19.27 19.63
C SER A 43 -1.20 -17.82 19.70
N THR A 44 -1.78 -17.43 20.82
CA THR A 44 -2.20 -16.04 21.08
C THR A 44 -1.06 -15.06 20.85
N LEU A 45 0.14 -15.36 21.32
CA LEU A 45 1.31 -14.50 21.13
C LEU A 45 1.67 -14.34 19.65
N SER A 46 1.69 -15.45 18.89
CA SER A 46 1.94 -15.40 17.44
C SER A 46 0.88 -14.53 16.73
N GLY A 47 -0.39 -14.76 16.99
CA GLY A 47 -1.49 -14.03 16.40
C GLY A 47 -1.43 -12.53 16.72
N VAL A 48 -1.18 -12.17 17.98
CA VAL A 48 -1.06 -10.75 18.40
C VAL A 48 0.11 -10.06 17.71
N ILE A 49 1.30 -10.68 17.68
CA ILE A 49 2.49 -10.06 17.04
C ILE A 49 2.28 -9.90 15.55
N LEU A 50 1.77 -10.91 14.86
CA LEU A 50 1.54 -10.86 13.42
C LEU A 50 0.43 -9.87 13.07
N THR A 51 -0.65 -9.80 13.88
CA THR A 51 -1.73 -8.82 13.70
C THR A 51 -1.25 -7.39 13.97
N LEU A 52 -0.42 -7.18 14.99
CA LEU A 52 0.21 -5.87 15.23
C LEU A 52 1.07 -5.44 14.03
N TYR A 53 1.86 -6.36 13.49
CA TYR A 53 2.65 -6.10 12.28
C TYR A 53 1.76 -5.70 11.09
N THR A 54 0.68 -6.47 10.82
CA THR A 54 -0.24 -6.16 9.71
C THR A 54 -0.96 -4.83 9.93
N SER A 55 -1.41 -4.53 11.15
CA SER A 55 -2.04 -3.24 11.49
C SER A 55 -1.10 -2.06 11.24
N ILE A 56 0.17 -2.17 11.67
CA ILE A 56 1.17 -1.12 11.42
C ILE A 56 1.45 -0.98 9.93
N ALA A 57 1.70 -2.09 9.23
CA ALA A 57 2.03 -2.06 7.81
C ALA A 57 0.87 -1.50 6.97
N GLN A 58 -0.36 -1.86 7.28
CA GLN A 58 -1.56 -1.39 6.60
C GLN A 58 -1.83 0.09 6.86
N ALA A 59 -1.55 0.58 8.06
CA ALA A 59 -1.75 1.97 8.44
C ALA A 59 -1.00 2.96 7.55
N PHE A 60 0.12 2.61 6.92
CA PHE A 60 0.91 3.60 6.18
C PHE A 60 1.39 3.19 4.79
N THR A 61 1.59 1.89 4.50
CA THR A 61 2.28 1.48 3.25
C THR A 61 1.56 1.94 2.00
N LEU A 62 0.25 1.73 1.90
CA LEU A 62 -0.52 2.12 0.72
C LEU A 62 -0.70 3.64 0.64
N ALA A 63 -0.96 4.31 1.75
CA ALA A 63 -1.02 5.77 1.82
C ALA A 63 0.29 6.40 1.32
N PHE A 64 1.42 5.85 1.74
CA PHE A 64 2.74 6.31 1.29
C PHE A 64 2.95 6.04 -0.21
N PHE A 65 2.50 4.90 -0.73
CA PHE A 65 2.53 4.64 -2.18
C PHE A 65 1.65 5.63 -2.96
N PHE A 66 0.45 5.96 -2.47
CA PHE A 66 -0.39 7.01 -3.09
C PHE A 66 0.33 8.35 -3.10
N MET A 67 0.96 8.75 -1.98
CA MET A 67 1.71 9.99 -1.87
C MET A 67 2.94 10.03 -2.80
N ILE A 68 3.74 8.97 -2.85
CA ILE A 68 4.89 8.88 -3.76
C ILE A 68 4.43 8.93 -5.22
N SER A 69 3.39 8.19 -5.56
CA SER A 69 2.87 8.11 -6.94
C SER A 69 2.31 9.44 -7.42
N SER A 70 1.58 10.15 -6.56
CA SER A 70 1.02 11.46 -6.86
C SER A 70 2.09 12.56 -6.92
N TYR A 71 3.16 12.46 -6.14
CA TYR A 71 4.30 13.39 -6.21
C TYR A 71 4.88 13.51 -7.61
N PHE A 72 4.86 12.44 -8.40
CA PHE A 72 5.35 12.44 -9.78
C PHE A 72 4.28 12.82 -10.82
N CYS A 73 3.01 13.02 -10.44
CA CYS A 73 1.96 13.42 -11.38
C CYS A 73 2.14 14.85 -11.93
N PRO A 74 2.40 15.90 -11.11
CA PRO A 74 2.58 17.26 -11.62
C PRO A 74 3.72 17.38 -12.63
N PRO A 75 4.97 16.91 -12.34
CA PRO A 75 6.05 17.05 -13.33
C PRO A 75 5.83 16.22 -14.59
N ALA A 76 5.13 15.08 -14.49
CA ALA A 76 4.77 14.28 -15.65
C ALA A 76 3.76 15.00 -16.55
N TYR A 77 2.71 15.57 -15.95
CA TYR A 77 1.69 16.35 -16.66
C TYR A 77 2.28 17.60 -17.30
N ASP A 78 3.02 18.40 -16.51
CA ASP A 78 3.60 19.68 -16.98
C ASP A 78 4.60 19.47 -18.13
N ARG A 79 5.32 18.34 -18.17
CA ARG A 79 6.28 18.01 -19.24
C ARG A 79 5.60 17.41 -20.48
N LYS A 80 4.63 16.52 -20.29
CA LYS A 80 4.07 15.69 -21.38
C LYS A 80 2.79 16.27 -21.99
N GLY A 81 2.09 17.14 -21.27
CA GLY A 81 0.74 17.58 -21.60
C GLY A 81 -0.34 16.54 -21.30
N PRO A 82 -1.63 16.91 -21.40
CA PRO A 82 -2.76 16.10 -20.91
C PRO A 82 -2.90 14.76 -21.65
N GLY A 83 -2.85 14.75 -22.98
CA GLY A 83 -3.06 13.53 -23.77
C GLY A 83 -1.95 12.49 -23.58
N ALA A 84 -0.67 12.93 -23.57
CA ALA A 84 0.45 12.02 -23.35
C ALA A 84 0.53 11.55 -21.90
N PHE A 85 0.10 12.36 -20.92
CA PHE A 85 -0.04 11.96 -19.52
C PHE A 85 -1.10 10.85 -19.38
N ALA A 86 -2.29 11.03 -19.97
CA ALA A 86 -3.36 10.02 -19.95
C ALA A 86 -2.88 8.70 -20.57
N LYS A 87 -2.29 8.76 -21.76
CA LYS A 87 -1.75 7.57 -22.45
C LYS A 87 -0.70 6.84 -21.62
N ASP A 88 0.21 7.57 -20.96
CA ASP A 88 1.26 7.00 -20.11
C ASP A 88 0.64 6.29 -18.87
N LYS A 89 -0.39 6.90 -18.24
CA LYS A 89 -1.09 6.29 -17.12
C LYS A 89 -1.85 5.04 -17.53
N LEU A 90 -2.57 5.06 -18.66
CA LEU A 90 -3.25 3.87 -19.20
C LEU A 90 -2.24 2.77 -19.54
N LYS A 91 -1.10 3.11 -20.16
CA LYS A 91 -0.08 2.11 -20.50
C LYS A 91 0.50 1.46 -19.24
N ARG A 92 0.89 2.26 -18.23
CA ARG A 92 1.64 1.78 -17.06
C ARG A 92 0.78 1.21 -15.93
N LEU A 93 -0.47 1.66 -15.80
CA LEU A 93 -1.38 1.20 -14.77
C LEU A 93 -2.52 0.35 -15.36
N GLY A 94 -3.12 0.81 -16.48
CA GLY A 94 -4.28 0.15 -17.09
C GLY A 94 -3.94 -1.21 -17.71
N ILE A 95 -2.85 -1.33 -18.48
CA ILE A 95 -2.46 -2.62 -19.09
C ILE A 95 -2.15 -3.68 -18.02
N PRO A 96 -1.30 -3.42 -16.99
CA PRO A 96 -1.08 -4.39 -15.91
C PRO A 96 -2.36 -4.73 -15.14
N PHE A 97 -3.22 -3.74 -14.89
CA PHE A 97 -4.51 -3.96 -14.24
C PHE A 97 -5.38 -4.94 -15.04
N LEU A 98 -5.57 -4.68 -16.33
CA LEU A 98 -6.38 -5.55 -17.19
C LEU A 98 -5.78 -6.95 -17.33
N PHE A 99 -4.46 -7.06 -17.41
CA PHE A 99 -3.78 -8.36 -17.44
C PHE A 99 -4.00 -9.14 -16.12
N TYR A 100 -3.88 -8.48 -14.98
CA TYR A 100 -4.18 -9.11 -13.70
C TYR A 100 -5.64 -9.52 -13.61
N PHE A 101 -6.56 -8.59 -13.88
CA PHE A 101 -8.00 -8.77 -13.83
C PHE A 101 -8.48 -9.96 -14.68
N ALA A 102 -8.00 -10.03 -15.92
CA ALA A 102 -8.46 -11.02 -16.89
C ALA A 102 -7.67 -12.32 -16.92
N VAL A 103 -6.43 -12.34 -16.43
CA VAL A 103 -5.54 -13.50 -16.55
C VAL A 103 -5.05 -13.99 -15.19
N LEU A 104 -4.41 -13.13 -14.40
CA LEU A 104 -3.78 -13.59 -13.16
C LEU A 104 -4.78 -13.91 -12.06
N ASN A 105 -5.86 -13.14 -11.93
CA ASN A 105 -6.87 -13.39 -10.91
C ASN A 105 -7.58 -14.73 -11.11
N PRO A 106 -8.08 -15.09 -12.32
CA PRO A 106 -8.61 -16.43 -12.58
C PRO A 106 -7.61 -17.56 -12.33
N ILE A 107 -6.35 -17.37 -12.68
CA ILE A 107 -5.29 -18.37 -12.39
C ILE A 107 -5.11 -18.54 -10.88
N LEU A 108 -5.09 -17.46 -10.10
CA LEU A 108 -4.98 -17.51 -8.65
C LEU A 108 -6.18 -18.23 -8.02
N VAL A 109 -7.41 -17.92 -8.44
CA VAL A 109 -8.63 -18.59 -7.97
C VAL A 109 -8.56 -20.10 -8.27
N MET A 110 -8.18 -20.46 -9.50
CA MET A 110 -8.02 -21.86 -9.88
C MET A 110 -6.94 -22.56 -9.05
N MET A 111 -5.82 -21.89 -8.81
CA MET A 111 -4.72 -22.43 -8.01
C MET A 111 -5.14 -22.67 -6.55
N VAL A 112 -5.88 -21.74 -5.95
CA VAL A 112 -6.39 -21.90 -4.58
C VAL A 112 -7.38 -23.07 -4.51
N HIS A 113 -8.27 -23.24 -5.49
CA HIS A 113 -9.16 -24.41 -5.57
C HIS A 113 -8.36 -25.73 -5.51
N VAL A 114 -7.31 -25.84 -6.34
CA VAL A 114 -6.46 -27.04 -6.36
C VAL A 114 -5.76 -27.27 -5.01
N PHE A 115 -5.28 -26.20 -4.39
CA PHE A 115 -4.60 -26.28 -3.09
C PHE A 115 -5.56 -26.63 -1.94
N ASP A 116 -6.84 -26.25 -2.05
CA ASP A 116 -7.90 -26.70 -1.14
C ASP A 116 -8.35 -28.15 -1.37
N GLY A 117 -7.71 -28.88 -2.29
CA GLY A 117 -8.09 -30.25 -2.66
C GLY A 117 -9.37 -30.32 -3.51
N LYS A 118 -9.83 -29.19 -4.04
CA LYS A 118 -10.99 -29.10 -4.93
C LYS A 118 -10.55 -29.25 -6.40
N PRO A 119 -11.46 -29.65 -7.31
CA PRO A 119 -11.18 -29.57 -8.75
C PRO A 119 -10.81 -28.15 -9.16
N ALA A 120 -9.88 -28.00 -10.09
CA ALA A 120 -9.45 -26.70 -10.63
C ALA A 120 -10.64 -25.87 -11.16
N ILE A 121 -11.61 -26.57 -11.78
CA ILE A 121 -12.92 -26.02 -12.18
C ILE A 121 -14.00 -26.87 -11.50
N PRO A 122 -14.97 -26.28 -10.81
CA PRO A 122 -16.03 -27.02 -10.13
C PRO A 122 -16.83 -27.90 -11.10
N PRO A 123 -17.28 -29.11 -10.69
CA PRO A 123 -18.10 -29.98 -11.53
C PRO A 123 -19.37 -29.29 -12.00
N GLY A 124 -19.69 -29.43 -13.28
CA GLY A 124 -20.86 -28.81 -13.89
C GLY A 124 -20.71 -27.35 -14.33
N VAL A 125 -19.56 -26.72 -14.01
CA VAL A 125 -19.25 -25.36 -14.48
C VAL A 125 -18.39 -25.45 -15.75
N SER A 126 -18.76 -24.73 -16.81
CA SER A 126 -17.94 -24.66 -18.01
C SER A 126 -16.65 -23.87 -17.75
N PRO A 127 -15.52 -24.18 -18.44
CA PRO A 127 -14.29 -23.41 -18.28
C PRO A 127 -14.46 -21.90 -18.52
N LEU A 128 -15.31 -21.53 -19.48
CA LEU A 128 -15.61 -20.13 -19.77
C LEU A 128 -16.39 -19.47 -18.64
N ALA A 129 -17.40 -20.14 -18.09
CA ALA A 129 -18.17 -19.61 -16.96
C ALA A 129 -17.27 -19.42 -15.74
N PHE A 130 -16.46 -20.44 -15.39
CA PHE A 130 -15.48 -20.32 -14.30
C PHE A 130 -14.53 -19.13 -14.49
N TRP A 131 -14.02 -18.96 -15.73
CA TRP A 131 -13.11 -17.86 -16.03
C TRP A 131 -13.78 -16.50 -15.86
N VAL A 132 -15.00 -16.34 -16.36
CA VAL A 132 -15.79 -15.10 -16.24
C VAL A 132 -16.12 -14.80 -14.78
N ASP A 133 -16.53 -15.78 -14.00
CA ASP A 133 -16.87 -15.64 -12.58
C ASP A 133 -15.60 -15.33 -11.72
N SER A 134 -14.44 -15.70 -12.21
CA SER A 134 -13.15 -15.43 -11.55
C SER A 134 -12.52 -14.11 -11.96
N LEU A 135 -13.13 -13.32 -12.86
CA LEU A 135 -12.66 -11.99 -13.21
C LEU A 135 -12.75 -11.08 -11.98
N GLY A 136 -11.70 -10.32 -11.71
CA GLY A 136 -11.72 -9.40 -10.57
C GLY A 136 -10.42 -8.62 -10.40
N PRO A 137 -10.48 -7.46 -9.74
CA PRO A 137 -9.32 -6.62 -9.51
C PRO A 137 -8.32 -7.27 -8.54
N GLY A 138 -8.77 -8.14 -7.63
CA GLY A 138 -7.93 -8.74 -6.60
C GLY A 138 -7.06 -7.67 -5.92
N LEU A 139 -5.76 -7.90 -5.82
CA LEU A 139 -4.83 -6.91 -5.24
C LEU A 139 -4.66 -5.65 -6.08
N MET A 140 -5.00 -5.68 -7.36
CA MET A 140 -4.83 -4.53 -8.25
C MET A 140 -5.85 -3.42 -8.03
N TRP A 141 -6.79 -3.58 -7.07
CA TRP A 141 -7.68 -2.51 -6.63
C TRP A 141 -6.92 -1.21 -6.28
N PHE A 142 -5.70 -1.32 -5.72
CA PHE A 142 -4.84 -0.15 -5.44
C PHE A 142 -4.43 0.56 -6.74
N VAL A 143 -4.06 -0.19 -7.78
CA VAL A 143 -3.68 0.39 -9.09
C VAL A 143 -4.89 1.00 -9.77
N GLU A 144 -6.05 0.38 -9.64
CA GLU A 144 -7.33 0.91 -10.12
C GLU A 144 -7.64 2.26 -9.45
N ALA A 145 -7.60 2.31 -8.11
CA ALA A 145 -7.79 3.55 -7.36
C ALA A 145 -6.76 4.63 -7.74
N LEU A 146 -5.49 4.24 -7.92
CA LEU A 146 -4.43 5.16 -8.35
C LEU A 146 -4.68 5.70 -9.78
N LEU A 147 -5.21 4.87 -10.66
CA LEU A 147 -5.62 5.27 -12.00
C LEU A 147 -6.76 6.30 -11.93
N ILE A 148 -7.81 6.01 -11.15
CA ILE A 148 -8.95 6.91 -10.92
C ILE A 148 -8.46 8.25 -10.37
N PHE A 149 -7.61 8.25 -9.33
CA PHE A 149 -7.08 9.48 -8.74
C PHE A 149 -6.19 10.26 -9.73
N SER A 150 -5.41 9.56 -10.56
CA SER A 150 -4.59 10.19 -11.60
C SER A 150 -5.45 10.87 -12.68
N PHE A 151 -6.57 10.26 -13.06
CA PHE A 151 -7.54 10.87 -13.98
C PHE A 151 -8.33 12.00 -13.30
N GLY A 152 -8.67 11.88 -12.03
CA GLY A 152 -9.23 12.99 -11.24
C GLY A 152 -8.31 14.22 -11.25
N TYR A 153 -6.99 14.00 -11.05
CA TYR A 153 -6.00 15.07 -11.17
C TYR A 153 -5.95 15.65 -12.60
N LEU A 154 -5.99 14.81 -13.64
CA LEU A 154 -6.04 15.27 -15.04
C LEU A 154 -7.25 16.16 -15.29
N LEU A 155 -8.45 15.71 -14.90
CA LEU A 155 -9.69 16.47 -15.08
C LEU A 155 -9.65 17.81 -14.31
N TRP A 156 -9.17 17.79 -13.08
CA TRP A 156 -8.97 19.02 -12.30
C TRP A 156 -8.02 19.99 -13.00
N ARG A 157 -6.90 19.51 -13.56
CA ARG A 157 -5.96 20.35 -14.32
C ARG A 157 -6.60 20.92 -15.59
N LEU A 158 -7.37 20.15 -16.33
CA LEU A 158 -8.11 20.61 -17.52
C LEU A 158 -9.13 21.69 -17.18
N ALA A 159 -9.90 21.50 -16.10
CA ALA A 159 -10.90 22.46 -15.65
C ALA A 159 -10.28 23.77 -15.15
N THR A 160 -9.09 23.70 -14.52
CA THR A 160 -8.41 24.88 -13.97
C THR A 160 -7.45 25.57 -14.94
N SER A 161 -7.01 24.88 -16.01
CA SER A 161 -6.06 25.45 -17.00
C SER A 161 -6.62 26.67 -17.74
N ARG A 162 -7.93 26.75 -17.93
CA ARG A 162 -8.60 27.94 -18.51
C ARG A 162 -8.47 29.20 -17.63
N ARG A 163 -8.18 29.04 -16.31
CA ARG A 163 -7.96 30.14 -15.36
C ARG A 163 -6.48 30.50 -15.15
N SER A 164 -5.56 29.66 -15.62
CA SER A 164 -4.13 29.74 -15.27
C SER A 164 -3.21 29.83 -16.49
N LEU A 165 -3.53 30.72 -17.45
CA LEU A 165 -2.57 31.14 -18.47
C LEU A 165 -1.41 31.99 -17.90
N ALA A 166 -1.35 32.19 -16.59
CA ALA A 166 -0.39 33.08 -15.93
C ALA A 166 0.23 32.49 -14.64
N SER A 167 0.38 31.17 -14.52
CA SER A 167 1.18 30.65 -13.41
C SER A 167 2.60 30.41 -13.89
N PRO A 168 3.59 31.16 -13.41
CA PRO A 168 5.00 30.89 -13.73
C PRO A 168 5.37 29.50 -13.21
N PRO A 169 6.39 28.83 -13.83
CA PRO A 169 6.95 27.61 -13.28
C PRO A 169 7.33 27.85 -11.82
N PRO A 170 7.37 26.79 -10.97
CA PRO A 170 7.70 26.96 -9.57
C PRO A 170 9.06 27.65 -9.45
N SER A 171 9.02 28.97 -9.32
CA SER A 171 10.20 29.77 -9.05
C SER A 171 10.70 29.44 -7.64
N ALA A 172 11.98 29.70 -7.36
CA ALA A 172 12.61 29.50 -6.06
C ALA A 172 11.80 30.08 -4.87
N SER A 173 10.93 31.08 -5.12
CA SER A 173 10.02 31.68 -4.14
C SER A 173 8.93 30.74 -3.56
N LEU A 174 8.65 29.59 -4.18
CA LEU A 174 7.73 28.58 -3.60
C LEU A 174 8.43 27.66 -2.61
N ALA A 175 9.74 27.50 -2.70
CA ALA A 175 10.54 26.82 -1.68
C ALA A 175 10.59 27.60 -0.35
N GLU A 176 10.31 28.92 -0.39
CA GLU A 176 10.21 29.79 0.79
C GLU A 176 8.89 29.67 1.56
N ARG A 177 7.85 29.06 0.98
CA ARG A 177 6.62 28.70 1.69
C ARG A 177 6.87 27.41 2.46
N GLY A 178 7.40 27.57 3.67
CA GLY A 178 7.95 26.56 4.56
C GLY A 178 7.26 25.18 4.55
N THR A 179 8.04 24.17 4.88
CA THR A 179 7.53 22.83 5.22
C THR A 179 6.49 22.92 6.33
N PRO A 180 5.48 22.02 6.34
CA PRO A 180 4.50 22.02 7.41
C PRO A 180 5.20 21.80 8.77
N GLY A 181 4.84 22.61 9.75
CA GLY A 181 5.29 22.42 11.13
C GLY A 181 4.59 21.23 11.78
N ASP A 182 5.09 20.81 12.95
CA ASP A 182 4.56 19.65 13.67
C ASP A 182 3.07 19.79 14.02
N GLY A 183 2.65 20.99 14.41
CA GLY A 183 1.23 21.28 14.67
C GLY A 183 0.34 21.12 13.43
N ALA A 184 0.84 21.49 12.24
CA ALA A 184 0.10 21.29 11.00
C ALA A 184 0.01 19.81 10.61
N LEU A 185 1.07 19.03 10.86
CA LEU A 185 1.07 17.58 10.64
C LEU A 185 0.11 16.88 11.62
N ALA A 186 0.13 17.27 12.89
CA ALA A 186 -0.79 16.73 13.90
C ALA A 186 -2.25 17.06 13.58
N LEU A 187 -2.54 18.30 13.16
CA LEU A 187 -3.89 18.72 12.77
C LEU A 187 -4.36 17.96 11.51
N PHE A 188 -3.46 17.73 10.55
CA PHE A 188 -3.75 16.92 9.37
C PHE A 188 -4.10 15.49 9.77
N ALA A 189 -3.29 14.84 10.61
CA ALA A 189 -3.54 13.47 11.08
C ALA A 189 -4.88 13.40 11.84
N LEU A 190 -5.14 14.33 12.75
CA LEU A 190 -6.41 14.39 13.48
C LEU A 190 -7.59 14.57 12.53
N GLY A 191 -7.49 15.49 11.57
CA GLY A 191 -8.57 15.78 10.61
C GLY A 191 -8.88 14.57 9.73
N VAL A 192 -7.86 13.89 9.17
CA VAL A 192 -8.06 12.69 8.37
C VAL A 192 -8.58 11.54 9.23
N GLY A 193 -8.07 11.37 10.45
CA GLY A 193 -8.57 10.36 11.39
C GLY A 193 -10.05 10.54 11.76
N LEU A 194 -10.49 11.78 11.99
CA LEU A 194 -11.91 12.06 12.23
C LEU A 194 -12.78 11.80 11.01
N ILE A 195 -12.33 12.16 9.80
CA ILE A 195 -13.04 11.85 8.55
C ILE A 195 -13.11 10.33 8.35
N THR A 196 -12.01 9.62 8.60
CA THR A 196 -11.94 8.15 8.54
C THR A 196 -12.93 7.51 9.52
N PHE A 197 -13.00 8.00 10.75
CA PHE A 197 -14.01 7.56 11.72
C PHE A 197 -15.44 7.76 11.21
N VAL A 198 -15.76 8.93 10.67
CA VAL A 198 -17.10 9.21 10.11
C VAL A 198 -17.43 8.24 8.96
N VAL A 199 -16.48 7.95 8.08
CA VAL A 199 -16.68 6.98 6.99
C VAL A 199 -16.90 5.57 7.56
N ARG A 200 -16.18 5.19 8.62
CA ARG A 200 -16.30 3.89 9.31
C ARG A 200 -17.61 3.70 10.08
N LEU A 201 -18.38 4.76 10.31
CA LEU A 201 -19.75 4.62 10.82
C LEU A 201 -20.66 3.87 9.84
N VAL A 202 -20.38 3.98 8.54
CA VAL A 202 -21.18 3.39 7.45
C VAL A 202 -20.44 2.23 6.77
N PHE A 203 -19.15 2.37 6.57
CA PHE A 203 -18.30 1.41 5.87
C PHE A 203 -17.18 0.92 6.81
N PRO A 204 -17.43 -0.09 7.65
CA PRO A 204 -16.41 -0.60 8.57
C PRO A 204 -15.22 -1.22 7.82
N VAL A 205 -14.09 -1.38 8.52
CA VAL A 205 -12.95 -2.15 8.02
C VAL A 205 -13.41 -3.58 7.72
N GLY A 206 -13.03 -4.12 6.57
CA GLY A 206 -13.51 -5.43 6.09
C GLY A 206 -14.75 -5.35 5.18
N TYR A 207 -15.38 -4.17 5.06
CA TYR A 207 -16.42 -3.97 4.04
C TYR A 207 -15.78 -3.64 2.69
N TRP A 208 -16.12 -4.44 1.68
CA TRP A 208 -15.65 -4.29 0.31
C TRP A 208 -16.76 -3.80 -0.61
N LEU A 209 -16.51 -2.71 -1.33
CA LEU A 209 -17.43 -2.19 -2.35
C LEU A 209 -17.17 -2.91 -3.67
N GLU A 210 -18.09 -3.79 -4.05
CA GLU A 210 -18.06 -4.47 -5.35
C GLU A 210 -18.66 -3.58 -6.47
N PRO A 211 -18.24 -3.70 -7.73
CA PRO A 211 -17.25 -4.68 -8.26
C PRO A 211 -15.78 -4.24 -8.18
N PHE A 212 -15.50 -3.07 -7.60
CA PHE A 212 -14.15 -2.49 -7.54
C PHE A 212 -13.25 -3.12 -6.47
N HIS A 213 -13.83 -3.89 -5.57
CA HIS A 213 -13.14 -4.44 -4.41
C HIS A 213 -12.44 -3.35 -3.58
N PHE A 214 -13.13 -2.22 -3.37
CA PHE A 214 -12.61 -1.09 -2.59
C PHE A 214 -12.99 -1.18 -1.13
N GLN A 215 -12.01 -1.10 -0.24
CA GLN A 215 -12.24 -0.96 1.19
C GLN A 215 -12.40 0.52 1.54
N LEU A 216 -13.64 1.02 1.46
CA LEU A 216 -13.95 2.45 1.62
C LEU A 216 -13.51 3.03 2.97
N ALA A 217 -13.42 2.19 4.00
CA ALA A 217 -12.91 2.55 5.31
C ALA A 217 -11.54 3.25 5.30
N GLN A 218 -10.72 3.00 4.26
CA GLN A 218 -9.36 3.54 4.12
C GLN A 218 -9.26 4.69 3.10
N PHE A 219 -10.32 4.95 2.32
CA PHE A 219 -10.27 5.93 1.24
C PHE A 219 -10.01 7.38 1.68
N PRO A 220 -10.51 7.85 2.84
CA PRO A 220 -10.14 9.19 3.32
C PRO A 220 -8.64 9.38 3.42
N GLN A 221 -7.92 8.40 3.96
CA GLN A 221 -6.48 8.39 4.05
C GLN A 221 -5.83 8.40 2.65
N TYR A 222 -6.23 7.50 1.77
CA TYR A 222 -5.63 7.38 0.43
C TYR A 222 -5.80 8.64 -0.41
N ILE A 223 -6.99 9.26 -0.37
CA ILE A 223 -7.27 10.53 -1.04
C ILE A 223 -6.41 11.66 -0.44
N ALA A 224 -6.36 11.75 0.89
CA ALA A 224 -5.60 12.78 1.58
C ALA A 224 -4.11 12.69 1.24
N TYR A 225 -3.51 11.49 1.30
CA TYR A 225 -2.10 11.31 0.97
C TYR A 225 -1.80 11.47 -0.52
N PHE A 226 -2.73 11.13 -1.41
CA PHE A 226 -2.61 11.46 -2.83
C PHE A 226 -2.55 12.97 -3.02
N VAL A 227 -3.45 13.74 -2.40
CA VAL A 227 -3.44 15.22 -2.47
C VAL A 227 -2.17 15.80 -1.86
N ILE A 228 -1.73 15.28 -0.71
CA ILE A 228 -0.47 15.72 -0.06
C ILE A 228 0.72 15.49 -1.00
N GLY A 229 0.80 14.38 -1.72
CA GLY A 229 1.89 14.13 -2.68
C GLY A 229 1.93 15.16 -3.81
N LEU A 230 0.76 15.57 -4.35
CA LEU A 230 0.69 16.65 -5.35
C LEU A 230 1.21 17.98 -4.78
N LEU A 231 0.82 18.32 -3.55
CA LEU A 231 1.25 19.54 -2.84
C LEU A 231 2.74 19.48 -2.48
N ALA A 232 3.22 18.33 -2.02
CA ALA A 232 4.61 18.12 -1.65
C ALA A 232 5.57 18.36 -2.82
N TYR A 233 5.18 17.97 -4.06
CA TYR A 233 5.96 18.33 -5.24
C TYR A 233 5.99 19.84 -5.47
N ARG A 234 4.84 20.50 -5.42
CA ARG A 234 4.71 21.94 -5.68
C ARG A 234 5.45 22.80 -4.65
N ARG A 235 5.53 22.33 -3.40
CA ARG A 235 6.11 23.06 -2.26
C ARG A 235 7.49 22.56 -1.83
N GLY A 236 8.04 21.52 -2.48
CA GLY A 236 9.37 20.98 -2.16
C GLY A 236 9.46 20.30 -0.79
N TRP A 237 8.36 19.78 -0.24
CA TRP A 237 8.34 19.23 1.13
C TRP A 237 9.25 18.03 1.31
N PHE A 238 9.40 17.16 0.32
CA PHE A 238 10.26 15.98 0.42
C PHE A 238 11.74 16.29 0.67
N THR A 239 12.18 17.50 0.30
CA THR A 239 13.54 17.98 0.54
C THR A 239 13.65 18.93 1.73
N GLY A 240 12.52 19.49 2.17
CA GLY A 240 12.50 20.56 3.17
C GLY A 240 12.25 20.12 4.62
N ILE A 241 11.68 18.92 4.87
CA ILE A 241 11.43 18.43 6.24
C ILE A 241 12.74 18.29 7.00
N ARG A 242 12.81 18.84 8.23
CA ARG A 242 14.03 18.88 9.06
C ARG A 242 14.26 17.55 9.78
N VAL A 243 15.51 17.23 10.03
CA VAL A 243 15.92 16.02 10.79
C VAL A 243 15.35 16.05 12.22
N SER A 244 15.37 17.22 12.88
CA SER A 244 14.78 17.37 14.24
C SER A 244 13.27 17.07 14.28
N GLN A 245 12.55 17.47 13.25
CA GLN A 245 11.13 17.15 13.11
C GLN A 245 10.92 15.63 12.94
N SER A 246 11.72 14.99 12.12
CA SER A 246 11.69 13.53 11.97
C SER A 246 11.97 12.80 13.30
N GLN A 247 12.91 13.27 14.11
CA GLN A 247 13.19 12.68 15.43
C GLN A 247 11.98 12.74 16.38
N LEU A 248 11.27 13.87 16.43
CA LEU A 248 10.04 13.99 17.20
C LEU A 248 9.01 12.94 16.76
N TRP A 249 8.78 12.82 15.44
CA TRP A 249 7.80 11.88 14.90
C TRP A 249 8.21 10.41 15.07
N VAL A 250 9.50 10.09 15.12
CA VAL A 250 9.96 8.74 15.52
C VAL A 250 9.50 8.41 16.94
N TRP A 251 9.65 9.33 17.90
CA TRP A 251 9.17 9.10 19.26
C TRP A 251 7.66 9.00 19.35
N VAL A 252 6.91 9.77 18.57
CA VAL A 252 5.45 9.63 18.46
C VAL A 252 5.09 8.22 17.94
N VAL A 253 5.73 7.75 16.88
CA VAL A 253 5.52 6.41 16.32
C VAL A 253 5.82 5.33 17.35
N VAL A 254 6.96 5.42 18.05
CA VAL A 254 7.33 4.45 19.10
C VAL A 254 6.28 4.42 20.20
N ALA A 255 5.85 5.61 20.68
CA ALA A 255 4.81 5.69 21.72
C ALA A 255 3.49 5.06 21.27
N LEU A 256 3.07 5.30 20.02
CA LEU A 256 1.85 4.73 19.45
C LEU A 256 1.94 3.20 19.31
N ILE A 257 3.07 2.67 18.87
CA ILE A 257 3.27 1.22 18.73
C ILE A 257 3.28 0.55 20.11
N VAL A 258 4.00 1.13 21.08
CA VAL A 258 4.10 0.56 22.44
C VAL A 258 2.78 0.64 23.19
N SER A 259 1.99 1.70 23.00
CA SER A 259 0.69 1.86 23.66
C SER A 259 -0.42 0.99 23.06
N TYR A 260 -0.29 0.56 21.81
CA TYR A 260 -1.35 -0.16 21.10
C TYR A 260 -1.77 -1.48 21.80
N PRO A 261 -0.86 -2.39 22.21
CA PRO A 261 -1.24 -3.59 22.94
C PRO A 261 -1.96 -3.28 24.26
N VAL A 262 -1.54 -2.22 24.96
CA VAL A 262 -2.20 -1.79 26.20
C VAL A 262 -3.64 -1.35 25.92
N VAL A 263 -3.85 -0.57 24.87
CA VAL A 263 -5.19 -0.13 24.45
C VAL A 263 -6.06 -1.32 24.10
N VAL A 264 -5.55 -2.31 23.36
CA VAL A 264 -6.28 -3.53 23.00
C VAL A 264 -6.72 -4.31 24.24
N VAL A 265 -5.83 -4.46 25.22
CA VAL A 265 -6.15 -5.17 26.47
C VAL A 265 -7.18 -4.39 27.31
N VAL A 266 -6.96 -3.08 27.53
CA VAL A 266 -7.84 -2.24 28.34
C VAL A 266 -9.23 -2.08 27.71
N SER A 267 -9.34 -2.20 26.40
CA SER A 267 -10.63 -2.15 25.68
C SER A 267 -11.48 -3.41 25.84
N GLY A 268 -10.95 -4.48 26.46
CA GLY A 268 -11.61 -5.77 26.56
C GLY A 268 -11.58 -6.60 25.27
N ALA A 269 -10.79 -6.21 24.27
CA ALA A 269 -10.73 -6.92 22.99
C ALA A 269 -10.32 -8.40 23.09
N PRO A 270 -9.51 -8.85 24.09
CA PRO A 270 -9.24 -10.27 24.26
C PRO A 270 -10.50 -11.11 24.57
N GLU A 271 -11.51 -10.51 25.21
CA GLU A 271 -12.76 -11.18 25.58
C GLU A 271 -13.89 -10.91 24.58
N THR A 272 -13.96 -9.69 24.04
CA THR A 272 -15.09 -9.22 23.21
C THR A 272 -14.80 -9.20 21.71
N GLY A 273 -13.56 -9.46 21.30
CA GLY A 273 -13.12 -9.37 19.92
C GLY A 273 -12.68 -7.96 19.50
N VAL A 274 -12.24 -7.84 18.26
CA VAL A 274 -11.71 -6.58 17.67
C VAL A 274 -12.76 -5.80 16.88
N GLU A 275 -13.97 -6.30 16.71
CA GLU A 275 -15.04 -5.71 15.92
C GLU A 275 -15.33 -4.24 16.30
N PRO A 276 -15.32 -3.84 17.61
CA PRO A 276 -15.53 -2.45 17.98
C PRO A 276 -14.48 -1.46 17.45
N PHE A 277 -13.30 -1.93 17.05
CA PHE A 277 -12.26 -1.11 16.43
C PHE A 277 -12.47 -0.92 14.93
N LEU A 278 -13.17 -1.86 14.29
CA LEU A 278 -13.28 -1.90 12.83
C LEU A 278 -14.28 -0.88 12.28
N GLY A 279 -15.22 -0.39 13.10
CA GLY A 279 -16.22 0.60 12.69
C GLY A 279 -17.33 0.81 13.70
N GLY A 280 -18.34 1.59 13.30
CA GLY A 280 -19.47 1.94 14.16
C GLY A 280 -19.17 3.09 15.15
N LEU A 281 -20.21 3.50 15.90
CA LEU A 281 -20.12 4.61 16.86
C LEU A 281 -19.54 4.11 18.20
N THR A 282 -18.27 3.74 18.19
CA THR A 282 -17.51 3.25 19.34
C THR A 282 -16.29 4.12 19.58
N TRP A 283 -15.85 4.26 20.83
CA TRP A 283 -14.63 4.97 21.16
C TRP A 283 -13.38 4.24 20.62
N GLN A 284 -13.44 2.93 20.52
CA GLN A 284 -12.39 2.09 19.94
C GLN A 284 -12.18 2.41 18.45
N SER A 285 -13.27 2.52 17.68
CA SER A 285 -13.21 2.89 16.25
C SER A 285 -12.66 4.31 16.05
N LEU A 286 -13.06 5.26 16.89
CA LEU A 286 -12.51 6.62 16.87
C LEU A 286 -11.02 6.60 17.18
N LEU A 287 -10.62 5.92 18.26
CA LEU A 287 -9.22 5.84 18.67
C LEU A 287 -8.37 5.16 17.60
N TYR A 288 -8.83 4.06 17.02
CA TYR A 288 -8.11 3.34 15.97
C TYR A 288 -7.96 4.20 14.71
N SER A 289 -8.99 4.91 14.29
CA SER A 289 -8.94 5.79 13.13
C SER A 289 -7.95 6.95 13.31
N VAL A 290 -7.90 7.54 14.51
CA VAL A 290 -6.92 8.60 14.83
C VAL A 290 -5.51 8.03 14.97
N TRP A 291 -5.35 6.88 15.65
CA TRP A 291 -4.08 6.19 15.83
C TRP A 291 -3.42 5.86 14.47
N GLU A 292 -4.19 5.32 13.54
CA GLU A 292 -3.71 4.98 12.19
C GLU A 292 -3.11 6.20 11.49
N GLU A 293 -3.75 7.36 11.58
CA GLU A 293 -3.30 8.56 10.88
C GLU A 293 -2.07 9.19 11.52
N PHE A 294 -2.00 9.23 12.86
CA PHE A 294 -0.79 9.67 13.53
C PHE A 294 0.38 8.73 13.29
N LEU A 295 0.13 7.43 13.27
CA LEU A 295 1.13 6.43 12.91
C LEU A 295 1.59 6.61 11.46
N CYS A 296 0.66 6.77 10.53
CA CYS A 296 0.95 6.97 9.11
C CYS A 296 1.85 8.19 8.89
N ILE A 297 1.42 9.38 9.33
CA ILE A 297 2.19 10.60 9.10
C ILE A 297 3.56 10.55 9.81
N GLY A 298 3.61 9.98 11.01
CA GLY A 298 4.84 9.80 11.76
C GLY A 298 5.84 8.92 11.00
N ILE A 299 5.40 7.78 10.49
CA ILE A 299 6.26 6.87 9.70
C ILE A 299 6.66 7.51 8.36
N VAL A 300 5.74 8.19 7.67
CA VAL A 300 6.03 8.89 6.41
C VAL A 300 7.11 9.94 6.60
N VAL A 301 7.02 10.76 7.64
CA VAL A 301 8.03 11.79 7.98
C VAL A 301 9.35 11.13 8.40
N ALA A 302 9.31 10.14 9.28
CA ALA A 302 10.49 9.46 9.79
C ALA A 302 11.25 8.75 8.67
N LEU A 303 10.59 7.88 7.90
CA LEU A 303 11.21 7.14 6.80
C LEU A 303 11.64 8.07 5.66
N GLY A 304 10.82 9.07 5.30
CA GLY A 304 11.14 10.01 4.24
C GLY A 304 12.46 10.75 4.50
N VAL A 305 12.65 11.26 5.73
CA VAL A 305 13.88 11.93 6.12
C VAL A 305 15.03 10.94 6.27
N TRP A 306 14.82 9.80 6.95
CA TRP A 306 15.89 8.82 7.17
C TRP A 306 16.45 8.29 5.85
N PHE A 307 15.59 7.96 4.89
CA PHE A 307 16.01 7.51 3.55
C PHE A 307 16.71 8.61 2.76
N ARG A 308 16.24 9.85 2.85
CA ARG A 308 16.90 11.00 2.21
C ARG A 308 18.32 11.21 2.71
N GLU A 309 18.54 11.12 4.02
CA GLU A 309 19.83 11.39 4.64
C GLU A 309 20.81 10.22 4.51
N ARG A 310 20.31 8.97 4.53
CA ARG A 310 21.18 7.79 4.63
C ARG A 310 21.19 6.91 3.38
N PHE A 311 20.14 6.91 2.58
CA PHE A 311 19.95 5.98 1.46
C PHE A 311 19.69 6.67 0.12
N ASN A 312 20.27 7.85 -0.10
CA ASN A 312 20.18 8.55 -1.38
C ASN A 312 21.26 8.09 -2.38
N HIS A 313 21.65 6.84 -2.30
CA HIS A 313 22.58 6.17 -3.21
C HIS A 313 22.05 4.77 -3.55
N GLN A 314 22.48 4.21 -4.65
CA GLN A 314 22.09 2.87 -5.10
C GLN A 314 23.31 2.12 -5.64
N GLY A 315 23.48 0.87 -5.20
CA GLY A 315 24.29 -0.12 -5.87
C GLY A 315 23.52 -0.82 -6.98
N ARG A 316 24.16 -1.71 -7.70
CA ARG A 316 23.54 -2.48 -8.80
C ARG A 316 22.32 -3.29 -8.34
N LEU A 317 22.40 -3.92 -7.17
CA LEU A 317 21.31 -4.72 -6.60
C LEU A 317 20.08 -3.85 -6.29
N THR A 318 20.26 -2.78 -5.50
CA THR A 318 19.16 -1.90 -5.10
C THR A 318 18.55 -1.16 -6.28
N ALA A 319 19.33 -0.82 -7.31
CA ALA A 319 18.81 -0.23 -8.53
C ALA A 319 17.89 -1.21 -9.29
N ASN A 320 18.27 -2.51 -9.37
CA ASN A 320 17.42 -3.54 -9.95
C ASN A 320 16.15 -3.75 -9.11
N MET A 321 16.27 -3.94 -7.80
CA MET A 321 15.13 -4.12 -6.90
C MET A 321 14.15 -2.95 -6.95
N GLY A 322 14.64 -1.70 -6.99
CA GLY A 322 13.79 -0.52 -7.14
C GLY A 322 13.02 -0.51 -8.46
N ALA A 323 13.66 -0.96 -9.53
CA ALA A 323 13.02 -1.10 -10.82
C ALA A 323 12.04 -2.29 -10.87
N ASP A 324 12.28 -3.36 -10.11
CA ASP A 324 11.46 -4.57 -10.05
C ASP A 324 10.24 -4.40 -9.11
N SER A 325 10.21 -3.37 -8.24
CA SER A 325 9.22 -3.22 -7.17
C SER A 325 7.76 -3.27 -7.65
N TYR A 326 7.45 -2.70 -8.82
CA TYR A 326 6.09 -2.75 -9.36
C TYR A 326 5.71 -4.15 -9.85
N ALA A 327 6.65 -4.87 -10.46
CA ALA A 327 6.43 -6.25 -10.84
C ALA A 327 6.28 -7.16 -9.61
N VAL A 328 7.05 -6.93 -8.54
CA VAL A 328 6.84 -7.62 -7.24
C VAL A 328 5.41 -7.43 -6.76
N TYR A 329 4.88 -6.20 -6.80
CA TYR A 329 3.50 -5.93 -6.40
C TYR A 329 2.48 -6.79 -7.18
N ILE A 330 2.64 -6.93 -8.48
CA ILE A 330 1.71 -7.66 -9.35
C ILE A 330 1.80 -9.17 -9.12
N PHE A 331 3.01 -9.71 -8.96
CA PHE A 331 3.26 -11.15 -9.05
C PHE A 331 3.48 -11.84 -7.70
N HIS A 332 3.57 -11.12 -6.56
CA HIS A 332 3.84 -11.77 -5.27
C HIS A 332 2.80 -12.82 -4.84
N PRO A 333 1.49 -12.74 -5.19
CA PRO A 333 0.56 -13.82 -4.84
C PRO A 333 0.93 -15.15 -5.48
N LEU A 334 1.44 -15.11 -6.73
CA LEU A 334 1.91 -16.30 -7.44
C LEU A 334 3.17 -16.93 -6.80
N VAL A 335 3.79 -16.25 -5.86
CA VAL A 335 4.92 -16.78 -5.08
C VAL A 335 4.45 -17.21 -3.69
N ILE A 336 3.74 -16.33 -2.98
CA ILE A 336 3.36 -16.57 -1.58
C ILE A 336 2.41 -17.75 -1.46
N VAL A 337 1.39 -17.83 -2.31
CA VAL A 337 0.35 -18.87 -2.21
C VAL A 337 0.93 -20.26 -2.47
N PRO A 338 1.67 -20.53 -3.58
CA PRO A 338 2.30 -21.83 -3.77
C PRO A 338 3.37 -22.16 -2.73
N LEU A 339 4.15 -21.15 -2.31
CA LEU A 339 5.18 -21.35 -1.30
C LEU A 339 4.58 -21.80 0.03
N ALA A 340 3.50 -21.15 0.47
CA ALA A 340 2.78 -21.53 1.68
C ALA A 340 2.21 -22.95 1.57
N PHE A 341 1.60 -23.29 0.43
CA PHE A 341 1.08 -24.64 0.19
C PHE A 341 2.19 -25.72 0.22
N VAL A 342 3.30 -25.50 -0.48
CA VAL A 342 4.44 -26.44 -0.50
C VAL A 342 5.04 -26.65 0.90
N LEU A 343 5.07 -25.57 1.70
CA LEU A 343 5.57 -25.61 3.07
C LEU A 343 4.51 -25.98 4.11
N GLY A 344 3.27 -26.24 3.69
CA GLY A 344 2.14 -26.55 4.59
C GLY A 344 2.35 -27.80 5.43
N GLY A 345 3.15 -28.77 4.97
CA GLY A 345 3.53 -29.95 5.75
C GLY A 345 4.48 -29.68 6.93
N ILE A 346 5.07 -28.48 7.01
CA ILE A 346 5.98 -28.09 8.11
C ILE A 346 5.15 -27.44 9.22
N THR A 347 4.82 -28.23 10.25
CA THR A 347 4.06 -27.74 11.41
C THR A 347 4.94 -26.89 12.32
N MET A 348 4.63 -25.60 12.43
CA MET A 348 5.39 -24.61 13.18
C MET A 348 4.47 -23.47 13.64
N LEU A 349 4.79 -22.80 14.78
CA LEU A 349 4.08 -21.60 15.20
C LEU A 349 4.12 -20.52 14.11
N GLY A 350 2.99 -19.85 13.86
CA GLY A 350 2.84 -18.89 12.76
C GLY A 350 3.92 -17.82 12.72
N LEU A 351 4.28 -17.23 13.86
CA LEU A 351 5.36 -16.23 13.95
C LEU A 351 6.72 -16.81 13.52
N LEU A 352 7.06 -18.01 13.99
CA LEU A 352 8.35 -18.64 13.63
C LEU A 352 8.36 -19.01 12.14
N LYS A 353 7.24 -19.50 11.62
CA LYS A 353 7.10 -19.83 10.20
C LYS A 353 7.21 -18.57 9.34
N TRP A 354 6.56 -17.49 9.75
CA TRP A 354 6.69 -16.19 9.09
C TRP A 354 8.14 -15.70 9.05
N LEU A 355 8.86 -15.71 10.18
CA LEU A 355 10.27 -15.28 10.25
C LEU A 355 11.18 -16.11 9.35
N TRP A 356 10.95 -17.41 9.28
CA TRP A 356 11.75 -18.31 8.47
C TRP A 356 11.46 -18.21 6.96
N VAL A 357 10.17 -18.09 6.59
CA VAL A 357 9.73 -18.02 5.19
C VAL A 357 9.91 -16.63 4.58
N ALA A 358 9.88 -15.57 5.38
CA ALA A 358 9.96 -14.18 4.93
C ALA A 358 11.15 -13.90 3.99
N PRO A 359 12.42 -14.23 4.33
CA PRO A 359 13.54 -13.99 3.43
C PRO A 359 13.45 -14.78 2.13
N LEU A 360 12.93 -16.00 2.18
CA LEU A 360 12.73 -16.84 0.99
C LEU A 360 11.64 -16.27 0.09
N ALA A 361 10.50 -15.87 0.66
CA ALA A 361 9.40 -15.27 -0.09
C ALA A 361 9.84 -13.97 -0.78
N LEU A 362 10.55 -13.10 -0.06
CA LEU A 362 11.09 -11.86 -0.65
C LEU A 362 12.06 -12.16 -1.79
N ALA A 363 13.01 -13.07 -1.58
CA ALA A 363 13.98 -13.44 -2.63
C ALA A 363 13.28 -13.98 -3.89
N LEU A 364 12.32 -14.89 -3.73
CA LEU A 364 11.57 -15.45 -4.84
C LEU A 364 10.70 -14.41 -5.56
N CYS A 365 10.04 -13.50 -4.81
CA CYS A 365 9.27 -12.41 -5.40
C CYS A 365 10.13 -11.48 -6.26
N PHE A 366 11.31 -11.06 -5.76
CA PHE A 366 12.21 -10.22 -6.53
C PHE A 366 12.85 -10.97 -7.71
N LEU A 367 13.18 -12.24 -7.57
CA LEU A 367 13.71 -13.07 -8.67
C LEU A 367 12.67 -13.24 -9.79
N LEU A 368 11.43 -13.58 -9.44
CA LEU A 368 10.34 -13.67 -10.41
C LEU A 368 10.12 -12.33 -11.13
N ALA A 369 10.00 -11.25 -10.37
CA ALA A 369 9.81 -9.91 -10.91
C ALA A 369 10.94 -9.50 -11.85
N HIS A 370 12.19 -9.79 -11.48
CA HIS A 370 13.36 -9.53 -12.31
C HIS A 370 13.34 -10.33 -13.62
N GLY A 371 12.92 -11.60 -13.54
CA GLY A 371 12.75 -12.46 -14.73
C GLY A 371 11.66 -11.94 -15.66
N VAL A 372 10.48 -11.63 -15.11
CA VAL A 372 9.34 -11.10 -15.88
C VAL A 372 9.71 -9.78 -16.57
N ARG A 373 10.39 -8.86 -15.89
CA ARG A 373 10.80 -7.57 -16.46
C ARG A 373 11.81 -7.67 -17.61
N LYS A 374 12.48 -8.82 -17.79
CA LYS A 374 13.34 -9.07 -18.97
C LYS A 374 12.56 -9.37 -20.24
N LEU A 375 11.27 -9.74 -20.11
CA LEU A 375 10.42 -10.00 -21.26
C LEU A 375 10.16 -8.69 -22.01
N PRO A 376 10.23 -8.66 -23.37
CA PRO A 376 10.12 -7.43 -24.14
C PRO A 376 8.84 -6.63 -23.84
N VAL A 377 7.70 -7.30 -23.80
CA VAL A 377 6.38 -6.68 -23.54
C VAL A 377 6.31 -6.11 -22.11
N ALA A 378 6.78 -6.86 -21.11
CA ALA A 378 6.76 -6.45 -19.72
C ALA A 378 7.66 -5.23 -19.48
N ARG A 379 8.85 -5.17 -20.10
CA ARG A 379 9.81 -4.07 -19.99
C ARG A 379 9.24 -2.72 -20.43
N GLU A 380 8.29 -2.72 -21.37
CA GLU A 380 7.67 -1.48 -21.86
C GLU A 380 6.59 -0.93 -20.92
N VAL A 381 6.06 -1.74 -20.03
CA VAL A 381 4.88 -1.45 -19.20
C VAL A 381 5.26 -1.35 -17.73
N LEU A 382 6.14 -2.23 -17.26
CA LEU A 382 6.68 -2.28 -15.90
C LEU A 382 7.99 -1.50 -15.78
#